data_7e4354da28a0ea53042fe932a78275f7
#
_entry.id   7e4354da28a0ea53042fe932a78275f7
#
_cell.length_a   1.000
_cell.length_b   1.000
_cell.length_c   1.000
_cell.angle_alpha   90.00
_cell.angle_beta   90.00
_cell.angle_gamma   90.00
#
_symmetry.space_group_name_H-M   'P 1'
#
loop_
_entity.id
_entity.type
_entity.pdbx_description
1 polymer ?
#
loop_
_entity_poly.entity_id
_entity_poly.type
_entity_poly.pdbx_seq_one_letter_code
_entity_poly.pdbx_strand_id
1 'polypeptide(L)'
;MLKIIKNIFLLSLFFLFVDCDQSSQSKNNSNSMVSVKVFSSLTCPHCADFHGKIFEKLEKEYIKSGKVKFEHRSFPLVLAALNAEKIFQCNINSQVNPKFLTEIYKQQNKWAVGSDINIINNSIKAIGKEFNLTEVEMNKCLTDKELEKKILNERIEATKNYKISSTPNIYINEKKYKGARDYKSFKKAIDKIL
;
A
#
# COMPACT_ATOMS: atom_id res chain seq x y z
N MET A 1 71.33 47.27 -21.60
CA MET A 1 72.34 46.21 -21.66
C MET A 1 71.71 44.90 -21.62
N LEU A 2 71.80 44.26 -22.66
CA LEU A 2 72.27 42.92 -23.02
C LEU A 2 71.20 41.85 -22.78
N LYS A 3 70.51 41.35 -23.83
CA LYS A 3 70.82 40.18 -24.68
C LYS A 3 70.93 38.92 -23.83
N ILE A 4 70.26 37.84 -24.14
CA ILE A 4 70.34 36.85 -25.26
C ILE A 4 69.23 35.84 -25.08
N ILE A 5 68.29 35.63 -25.96
CA ILE A 5 68.12 34.69 -27.08
C ILE A 5 68.37 33.22 -26.77
N LYS A 6 67.35 32.40 -27.24
CA LYS A 6 67.36 30.97 -27.65
C LYS A 6 66.93 29.99 -26.58
N ASN A 7 66.19 29.02 -26.89
CA ASN A 7 65.75 28.34 -28.11
C ASN A 7 64.45 27.51 -27.80
N ILE A 8 63.46 27.62 -28.57
CA ILE A 8 62.73 26.58 -29.27
C ILE A 8 63.12 25.15 -28.90
N PHE A 9 62.17 24.42 -28.28
CA PHE A 9 61.99 23.03 -28.61
C PHE A 9 60.47 22.71 -28.59
N LEU A 10 59.95 22.62 -29.78
CA LEU A 10 58.62 22.19 -30.14
C LEU A 10 58.55 20.68 -29.88
N LEU A 11 57.86 20.24 -28.84
CA LEU A 11 57.51 18.83 -28.69
C LEU A 11 55.99 18.72 -28.71
N SER A 12 55.49 18.47 -29.92
CA SER A 12 54.12 18.11 -30.23
C SER A 12 53.84 16.78 -29.55
N LEU A 13 53.13 16.79 -28.42
CA LEU A 13 52.59 15.59 -27.84
C LEU A 13 51.12 15.45 -28.29
N PHE A 14 50.95 14.64 -29.28
CA PHE A 14 49.66 14.22 -29.82
C PHE A 14 48.96 13.37 -28.76
N PHE A 15 48.11 13.98 -27.92
CA PHE A 15 47.20 13.23 -27.08
C PHE A 15 46.07 12.68 -27.95
N LEU A 16 46.17 11.41 -28.26
CA LEU A 16 45.09 10.63 -28.78
C LEU A 16 44.02 10.51 -27.67
N PHE A 17 42.95 11.28 -27.77
CA PHE A 17 41.75 11.06 -26.99
C PHE A 17 41.13 9.75 -27.52
N VAL A 18 41.34 8.66 -26.78
CA VAL A 18 40.55 7.45 -26.93
C VAL A 18 39.25 7.76 -26.22
N ASP A 19 38.24 8.13 -27.00
CA ASP A 19 36.85 8.13 -26.56
C ASP A 19 36.45 6.69 -26.28
N CYS A 20 36.54 6.32 -24.99
CA CYS A 20 35.98 5.09 -24.48
C CYS A 20 34.51 5.36 -24.14
N ASP A 21 33.64 5.31 -25.16
CA ASP A 21 32.20 5.29 -25.00
C ASP A 21 31.80 3.96 -24.35
N GLN A 22 31.94 3.92 -23.01
CA GLN A 22 31.34 2.87 -22.18
C GLN A 22 29.97 3.34 -21.74
N SER A 23 28.99 3.29 -22.64
CA SER A 23 27.60 3.24 -22.24
C SER A 23 27.31 1.89 -21.58
N SER A 24 27.91 1.68 -20.41
CA SER A 24 27.51 0.64 -19.48
C SER A 24 26.13 1.02 -18.95
N GLN A 25 25.07 0.59 -19.64
CA GLN A 25 23.75 0.45 -19.08
C GLN A 25 23.87 -0.52 -17.90
N SER A 26 24.20 0.02 -16.74
CA SER A 26 23.96 -0.67 -15.47
C SER A 26 22.45 -0.94 -15.39
N LYS A 27 22.06 -2.15 -15.79
CA LYS A 27 20.80 -2.74 -15.35
C LYS A 27 20.93 -2.85 -13.84
N ASN A 28 20.51 -1.79 -13.15
CA ASN A 28 20.25 -1.87 -11.72
C ASN A 28 19.14 -2.90 -11.53
N ASN A 29 19.55 -4.13 -11.37
CA ASN A 29 18.73 -5.23 -10.88
C ASN A 29 18.54 -5.01 -9.36
N SER A 30 18.04 -3.84 -8.98
CA SER A 30 17.48 -3.64 -7.66
C SER A 30 16.18 -4.42 -7.67
N ASN A 31 16.16 -5.51 -6.93
CA ASN A 31 14.98 -6.31 -6.60
C ASN A 31 14.03 -5.42 -5.77
N SER A 32 13.51 -4.34 -6.39
CA SER A 32 12.67 -3.36 -5.72
C SER A 32 11.29 -3.97 -5.55
N MET A 33 10.97 -4.26 -4.31
CA MET A 33 9.66 -4.74 -3.89
C MET A 33 8.55 -3.83 -4.43
N VAL A 34 7.60 -4.39 -5.17
CA VAL A 34 6.47 -3.64 -5.73
C VAL A 34 5.52 -3.24 -4.60
N SER A 35 5.20 -1.97 -4.48
CA SER A 35 4.19 -1.49 -3.53
C SER A 35 2.80 -1.57 -4.14
N VAL A 36 1.86 -2.18 -3.43
CA VAL A 36 0.43 -2.20 -3.76
C VAL A 36 -0.34 -1.55 -2.62
N LYS A 37 -0.81 -0.34 -2.86
CA LYS A 37 -1.58 0.46 -1.91
C LYS A 37 -3.06 0.46 -2.31
N VAL A 38 -3.94 0.10 -1.38
CA VAL A 38 -5.38 0.01 -1.64
C VAL A 38 -6.16 0.86 -0.64
N PHE A 39 -6.75 1.94 -1.13
CA PHE A 39 -7.67 2.76 -0.33
C PHE A 39 -9.03 2.08 -0.29
N SER A 40 -9.45 1.66 0.89
CA SER A 40 -10.58 0.77 1.11
C SER A 40 -11.47 1.23 2.24
N SER A 41 -12.75 0.87 2.14
CA SER A 41 -13.71 0.93 3.26
C SER A 41 -14.14 -0.48 3.63
N LEU A 42 -14.13 -0.80 4.91
CA LEU A 42 -14.47 -2.14 5.38
C LEU A 42 -15.96 -2.50 5.15
N THR A 43 -16.82 -1.51 4.90
CA THR A 43 -18.23 -1.74 4.53
C THR A 43 -18.50 -1.70 3.02
N CYS A 44 -17.46 -1.49 2.19
CA CYS A 44 -17.65 -1.41 0.74
C CYS A 44 -17.67 -2.82 0.10
N PRO A 45 -18.77 -3.25 -0.57
CA PRO A 45 -18.83 -4.57 -1.21
C PRO A 45 -17.77 -4.78 -2.29
N HIS A 46 -17.43 -3.75 -3.06
CA HIS A 46 -16.37 -3.83 -4.06
C HIS A 46 -14.97 -3.99 -3.46
N CYS A 47 -14.77 -3.54 -2.20
CA CYS A 47 -13.53 -3.79 -1.47
C CYS A 47 -13.46 -5.26 -1.00
N ALA A 48 -14.58 -5.83 -0.56
CA ALA A 48 -14.67 -7.26 -0.25
C ALA A 48 -14.43 -8.12 -1.49
N ASP A 49 -15.01 -7.75 -2.64
CA ASP A 49 -14.73 -8.40 -3.93
C ASP A 49 -13.25 -8.39 -4.31
N PHE A 50 -12.60 -7.22 -4.18
CA PHE A 50 -11.16 -7.12 -4.44
C PHE A 50 -10.38 -8.06 -3.51
N HIS A 51 -10.73 -8.06 -2.24
CA HIS A 51 -10.03 -8.86 -1.24
C HIS A 51 -10.15 -10.36 -1.54
N GLY A 52 -11.36 -10.87 -1.74
CA GLY A 52 -11.59 -12.29 -2.03
C GLY A 52 -11.09 -12.73 -3.42
N LYS A 53 -11.23 -11.90 -4.45
CA LYS A 53 -10.89 -12.29 -5.83
C LYS A 53 -9.45 -12.04 -6.22
N ILE A 54 -8.80 -11.04 -5.62
CA ILE A 54 -7.45 -10.58 -6.02
C ILE A 54 -6.45 -10.73 -4.88
N PHE A 55 -6.74 -10.19 -3.69
CA PHE A 55 -5.78 -10.12 -2.59
C PHE A 55 -5.30 -11.50 -2.13
N GLU A 56 -6.19 -12.48 -1.96
CA GLU A 56 -5.80 -13.82 -1.51
C GLU A 56 -4.77 -14.49 -2.45
N LYS A 57 -4.94 -14.30 -3.76
CA LYS A 57 -3.99 -14.80 -4.77
C LYS A 57 -2.70 -13.99 -4.76
N LEU A 58 -2.81 -12.66 -4.62
CA LEU A 58 -1.67 -11.76 -4.50
C LEU A 58 -0.83 -12.11 -3.27
N GLU A 59 -1.47 -12.39 -2.14
CA GLU A 59 -0.80 -12.82 -0.91
C GLU A 59 0.01 -14.08 -1.13
N LYS A 60 -0.61 -15.09 -1.74
CA LYS A 60 0.01 -16.39 -2.00
C LYS A 60 1.21 -16.30 -2.96
N GLU A 61 1.06 -15.55 -4.07
CA GLU A 61 2.03 -15.56 -5.16
C GLU A 61 3.15 -14.51 -4.99
N TYR A 62 2.87 -13.39 -4.31
CA TYR A 62 3.79 -12.26 -4.30
C TYR A 62 4.11 -11.70 -2.91
N ILE A 63 3.12 -11.60 -2.00
CA ILE A 63 3.37 -10.96 -0.70
C ILE A 63 4.22 -11.88 0.18
N LYS A 64 3.86 -13.17 0.26
CA LYS A 64 4.64 -14.17 1.04
C LYS A 64 6.07 -14.34 0.55
N SER A 65 6.33 -14.12 -0.73
CA SER A 65 7.68 -14.19 -1.31
C SER A 65 8.45 -12.86 -1.21
N GLY A 66 7.87 -11.82 -0.60
CA GLY A 66 8.49 -10.50 -0.47
C GLY A 66 8.58 -9.69 -1.76
N LYS A 67 7.98 -10.16 -2.86
CA LYS A 67 7.97 -9.42 -4.14
C LYS A 67 7.03 -8.22 -4.13
N VAL A 68 5.96 -8.29 -3.32
CA VAL A 68 4.97 -7.22 -3.18
C VAL A 68 4.80 -6.85 -1.71
N LYS A 69 4.85 -5.55 -1.43
CA LYS A 69 4.40 -4.96 -0.18
C LYS A 69 2.95 -4.50 -0.37
N PHE A 70 2.03 -5.07 0.39
CA PHE A 70 0.63 -4.66 0.40
C PHE A 70 0.37 -3.66 1.53
N GLU A 71 -0.36 -2.60 1.22
CA GLU A 71 -0.77 -1.57 2.17
C GLU A 71 -2.29 -1.37 2.10
N HIS A 72 -3.00 -1.78 3.14
CA HIS A 72 -4.38 -1.34 3.37
C HIS A 72 -4.36 0.10 3.87
N ARG A 73 -5.07 0.99 3.18
CA ARG A 73 -5.21 2.41 3.55
C ARG A 73 -6.67 2.69 3.85
N SER A 74 -6.93 3.09 5.08
CA SER A 74 -8.28 3.31 5.57
C SER A 74 -8.99 4.46 4.88
N PHE A 75 -10.15 4.19 4.29
CA PHE A 75 -11.04 5.18 3.72
C PHE A 75 -12.48 4.92 4.14
N PRO A 76 -12.82 5.06 5.43
CA PRO A 76 -14.14 4.76 5.93
C PRO A 76 -15.19 5.67 5.30
N LEU A 77 -16.26 5.08 4.74
CA LEU A 77 -17.34 5.81 4.10
C LEU A 77 -18.46 6.19 5.06
N VAL A 78 -18.66 5.39 6.10
CA VAL A 78 -19.72 5.52 7.12
C VAL A 78 -19.17 5.19 8.50
N LEU A 79 -19.95 5.51 9.57
CA LEU A 79 -19.55 5.26 10.95
C LEU A 79 -19.23 3.78 11.22
N ALA A 80 -20.02 2.86 10.67
CA ALA A 80 -19.77 1.41 10.80
C ALA A 80 -18.39 1.02 10.25
N ALA A 81 -17.97 1.60 9.11
CA ALA A 81 -16.64 1.37 8.55
C ALA A 81 -15.54 1.96 9.45
N LEU A 82 -15.75 3.14 10.01
CA LEU A 82 -14.80 3.76 10.94
C LEU A 82 -14.63 2.90 12.20
N ASN A 83 -15.71 2.43 12.79
CA ASN A 83 -15.66 1.58 13.98
C ASN A 83 -15.00 0.22 13.69
N ALA A 84 -15.27 -0.37 12.53
CA ALA A 84 -14.59 -1.57 12.09
C ALA A 84 -13.07 -1.36 11.91
N GLU A 85 -12.65 -0.23 11.33
CA GLU A 85 -11.23 0.13 11.24
C GLU A 85 -10.60 0.33 12.61
N LYS A 86 -11.31 0.93 13.58
CA LYS A 86 -10.83 1.08 14.96
C LYS A 86 -10.60 -0.29 15.61
N ILE A 87 -11.50 -1.24 15.42
CA ILE A 87 -11.33 -2.61 15.93
C ILE A 87 -10.19 -3.33 15.20
N PHE A 88 -10.13 -3.22 13.87
CA PHE A 88 -9.06 -3.80 13.07
C PHE A 88 -7.68 -3.29 13.47
N GLN A 89 -7.57 -2.00 13.77
CA GLN A 89 -6.32 -1.36 14.19
C GLN A 89 -6.09 -1.37 15.70
N CYS A 90 -6.94 -2.04 16.48
CA CYS A 90 -6.95 -2.00 17.94
C CYS A 90 -5.65 -2.51 18.60
N ASN A 91 -5.02 -3.52 18.04
CA ASN A 91 -3.83 -4.15 18.59
C ASN A 91 -2.65 -4.09 17.61
N ILE A 92 -2.41 -2.91 17.04
CA ILE A 92 -1.29 -2.75 16.12
C ILE A 92 -0.02 -2.42 16.89
N ASN A 93 0.55 -3.44 17.52
CA ASN A 93 1.98 -3.47 17.82
C ASN A 93 2.76 -3.94 16.59
N SER A 94 2.60 -3.25 15.45
CA SER A 94 3.52 -3.24 14.31
C SER A 94 3.07 -3.71 12.94
N GLN A 95 2.11 -4.61 12.74
CA GLN A 95 1.75 -5.01 11.37
C GLN A 95 0.26 -5.29 11.21
N VAL A 96 -0.33 -4.76 10.12
CA VAL A 96 -1.67 -5.15 9.67
C VAL A 96 -1.73 -6.67 9.55
N ASN A 97 -2.61 -7.30 10.33
CA ASN A 97 -2.83 -8.75 10.25
C ASN A 97 -3.65 -9.08 9.00
N PRO A 98 -3.04 -9.63 7.93
CA PRO A 98 -3.76 -9.89 6.68
C PRO A 98 -4.91 -10.86 6.85
N LYS A 99 -4.78 -11.83 7.76
CA LYS A 99 -5.83 -12.81 8.03
C LYS A 99 -7.04 -12.15 8.70
N PHE A 100 -6.82 -11.22 9.62
CA PHE A 100 -7.91 -10.48 10.26
C PHE A 100 -8.64 -9.62 9.22
N LEU A 101 -7.91 -8.89 8.37
CA LEU A 101 -8.49 -8.12 7.29
C LEU A 101 -9.31 -8.99 6.33
N THR A 102 -8.78 -10.17 5.97
CA THR A 102 -9.49 -11.14 5.14
C THR A 102 -10.80 -11.59 5.78
N GLU A 103 -10.79 -11.91 7.07
CA GLU A 103 -12.00 -12.38 7.75
C GLU A 103 -13.06 -11.28 7.90
N ILE A 104 -12.64 -10.03 8.15
CA ILE A 104 -13.55 -8.88 8.15
C ILE A 104 -14.28 -8.76 6.81
N TYR A 105 -13.57 -8.85 5.69
CA TYR A 105 -14.21 -8.77 4.37
C TYR A 105 -15.04 -10.00 4.04
N LYS A 106 -14.59 -11.18 4.38
CA LYS A 106 -15.31 -12.44 4.13
C LYS A 106 -16.65 -12.49 4.85
N GLN A 107 -16.72 -11.93 6.05
CA GLN A 107 -17.95 -11.87 6.84
C GLN A 107 -18.71 -10.54 6.68
N GLN A 108 -18.33 -9.67 5.73
CA GLN A 108 -18.91 -8.33 5.59
C GLN A 108 -20.44 -8.35 5.48
N ASN A 109 -21.00 -9.31 4.75
CA ASN A 109 -22.44 -9.49 4.60
C ASN A 109 -23.18 -9.96 5.86
N LYS A 110 -22.45 -10.28 6.93
CA LYS A 110 -23.02 -10.67 8.23
C LYS A 110 -22.91 -9.53 9.24
N TRP A 111 -21.74 -8.85 9.31
CA TRP A 111 -21.52 -7.82 10.32
C TRP A 111 -21.88 -6.40 9.85
N ALA A 112 -21.78 -6.09 8.56
CA ALA A 112 -22.04 -4.75 8.02
C ALA A 112 -23.50 -4.59 7.56
N VAL A 113 -24.46 -5.08 8.34
CA VAL A 113 -25.90 -5.15 7.99
C VAL A 113 -26.73 -4.36 8.99
N GLY A 114 -27.76 -3.68 8.47
CA GLY A 114 -28.66 -2.87 9.29
C GLY A 114 -28.14 -1.47 9.56
N SER A 115 -28.83 -0.75 10.43
CA SER A 115 -28.54 0.66 10.78
C SER A 115 -28.18 0.86 12.26
N ASP A 116 -28.42 -0.14 13.11
CA ASP A 116 -28.06 -0.04 14.54
C ASP A 116 -26.55 -0.26 14.72
N ILE A 117 -25.88 0.82 15.07
CA ILE A 117 -24.43 0.82 15.25
C ILE A 117 -23.96 -0.09 16.38
N ASN A 118 -24.80 -0.31 17.42
CA ASN A 118 -24.43 -1.19 18.54
C ASN A 118 -24.45 -2.66 18.09
N ILE A 119 -25.43 -3.05 17.29
CA ILE A 119 -25.51 -4.39 16.70
C ILE A 119 -24.32 -4.62 15.77
N ILE A 120 -24.01 -3.66 14.90
CA ILE A 120 -22.86 -3.72 14.00
C ILE A 120 -21.55 -3.81 14.79
N ASN A 121 -21.36 -3.00 15.82
CA ASN A 121 -20.17 -3.04 16.68
C ASN A 121 -20.04 -4.41 17.39
N ASN A 122 -21.12 -4.99 17.87
CA ASN A 122 -21.09 -6.31 18.50
C ASN A 122 -20.74 -7.41 17.48
N SER A 123 -21.25 -7.31 16.26
CA SER A 123 -20.94 -8.25 15.19
C SER A 123 -19.47 -8.20 14.76
N ILE A 124 -18.89 -7.01 14.60
CA ILE A 124 -17.46 -6.89 14.26
C ILE A 124 -16.54 -7.27 15.43
N LYS A 125 -16.96 -7.00 16.69
CA LYS A 125 -16.25 -7.48 17.89
C LYS A 125 -16.21 -9.01 17.97
N ALA A 126 -17.25 -9.71 17.52
CA ALA A 126 -17.22 -11.17 17.46
C ALA A 126 -16.08 -11.68 16.58
N ILE A 127 -15.85 -11.05 15.42
CA ILE A 127 -14.69 -11.37 14.57
C ILE A 127 -13.38 -11.01 15.29
N GLY A 128 -13.30 -9.86 15.96
CA GLY A 128 -12.11 -9.46 16.72
C GLY A 128 -11.70 -10.49 17.77
N LYS A 129 -12.67 -11.12 18.43
CA LYS A 129 -12.43 -12.20 19.42
C LYS A 129 -11.72 -13.42 18.78
N GLU A 130 -12.01 -13.75 17.53
CA GLU A 130 -11.34 -14.83 16.79
C GLU A 130 -9.83 -14.51 16.57
N PHE A 131 -9.45 -13.23 16.68
CA PHE A 131 -8.08 -12.74 16.57
C PHE A 131 -7.47 -12.30 17.91
N ASN A 132 -7.96 -12.89 19.01
CA ASN A 132 -7.47 -12.69 20.38
C ASN A 132 -7.64 -11.26 20.93
N LEU A 133 -8.54 -10.46 20.38
CA LEU A 133 -8.91 -9.18 20.95
C LEU A 133 -9.96 -9.40 22.06
N THR A 134 -9.67 -8.87 23.24
CA THR A 134 -10.64 -8.88 24.34
C THR A 134 -11.72 -7.82 24.12
N GLU A 135 -12.88 -8.02 24.72
CA GLU A 135 -13.97 -7.06 24.63
C GLU A 135 -13.59 -5.70 25.27
N VAL A 136 -12.80 -5.72 26.33
CA VAL A 136 -12.30 -4.52 27.01
C VAL A 136 -11.38 -3.71 26.07
N GLU A 137 -10.45 -4.37 25.40
CA GLU A 137 -9.58 -3.72 24.42
C GLU A 137 -10.38 -3.10 23.27
N MET A 138 -11.30 -3.85 22.68
CA MET A 138 -12.12 -3.36 21.57
C MET A 138 -13.01 -2.18 21.97
N ASN A 139 -13.60 -2.21 23.16
CA ASN A 139 -14.38 -1.08 23.67
C ASN A 139 -13.50 0.16 23.89
N LYS A 140 -12.28 -0.01 24.42
CA LYS A 140 -11.30 1.08 24.53
C LYS A 140 -10.97 1.65 23.15
N CYS A 141 -10.70 0.81 22.14
CA CYS A 141 -10.38 1.27 20.80
C CYS A 141 -11.56 1.98 20.13
N LEU A 142 -12.80 1.54 20.36
CA LEU A 142 -13.99 2.21 19.84
C LEU A 142 -14.15 3.64 20.39
N THR A 143 -13.69 3.90 21.60
CA THR A 143 -13.74 5.22 22.25
C THR A 143 -12.45 6.04 22.08
N ASP A 144 -11.40 5.46 21.52
CA ASP A 144 -10.10 6.11 21.34
C ASP A 144 -10.17 7.21 20.28
N LYS A 145 -9.99 8.45 20.71
CA LYS A 145 -10.06 9.64 19.85
C LYS A 145 -8.80 9.84 19.02
N GLU A 146 -7.64 9.41 19.49
CA GLU A 146 -6.40 9.51 18.72
C GLU A 146 -6.39 8.49 17.58
N LEU A 147 -6.86 7.27 17.83
CA LEU A 147 -7.05 6.26 16.79
C LEU A 147 -8.07 6.72 15.73
N GLU A 148 -9.19 7.29 16.17
CA GLU A 148 -10.20 7.88 15.30
C GLU A 148 -9.60 8.95 14.41
N LYS A 149 -8.88 9.91 15.00
CA LYS A 149 -8.22 11.00 14.30
C LYS A 149 -7.19 10.49 13.29
N LYS A 150 -6.40 9.48 13.66
CA LYS A 150 -5.43 8.83 12.77
C LYS A 150 -6.13 8.27 11.52
N ILE A 151 -7.20 7.49 11.70
CA ILE A 151 -7.95 6.88 10.58
C ILE A 151 -8.60 7.95 9.70
N LEU A 152 -9.19 8.98 10.30
CA LEU A 152 -9.80 10.08 9.56
C LEU A 152 -8.76 10.93 8.81
N ASN A 153 -7.57 11.11 9.37
CA ASN A 153 -6.47 11.79 8.67
C ASN A 153 -5.99 11.00 7.45
N GLU A 154 -5.92 9.67 7.51
CA GLU A 154 -5.64 8.85 6.31
C GLU A 154 -6.65 9.11 5.19
N ARG A 155 -7.94 9.20 5.53
CA ARG A 155 -8.99 9.53 4.56
C ARG A 155 -8.81 10.95 3.99
N ILE A 156 -8.48 11.93 4.84
CA ILE A 156 -8.24 13.32 4.41
C ILE A 156 -7.03 13.38 3.47
N GLU A 157 -5.93 12.73 3.81
CA GLU A 157 -4.74 12.63 2.96
C GLU A 157 -5.05 11.96 1.62
N ALA A 158 -5.80 10.86 1.64
CA ALA A 158 -6.23 10.17 0.44
C ALA A 158 -7.04 11.09 -0.48
N THR A 159 -7.96 11.87 0.08
CA THR A 159 -8.76 12.84 -0.68
C THR A 159 -7.90 13.96 -1.24
N LYS A 160 -6.97 14.53 -0.44
CA LYS A 160 -6.14 15.66 -0.85
C LYS A 160 -5.06 15.28 -1.85
N ASN A 161 -4.30 14.21 -1.55
CA ASN A 161 -3.08 13.88 -2.28
C ASN A 161 -3.34 12.92 -3.45
N TYR A 162 -4.29 11.99 -3.30
CA TYR A 162 -4.60 10.99 -4.31
C TYR A 162 -5.93 11.24 -5.04
N LYS A 163 -6.67 12.30 -4.66
CA LYS A 163 -7.99 12.63 -5.21
C LYS A 163 -8.98 11.45 -5.12
N ILE A 164 -8.92 10.69 -4.03
CA ILE A 164 -9.82 9.57 -3.79
C ILE A 164 -11.20 10.09 -3.41
N SER A 165 -12.23 9.60 -4.10
CA SER A 165 -13.65 9.89 -3.82
C SER A 165 -14.50 8.63 -3.71
N SER A 166 -13.95 7.46 -4.01
CA SER A 166 -14.64 6.17 -3.97
C SER A 166 -13.68 5.05 -3.62
N THR A 167 -14.20 3.86 -3.27
CA THR A 167 -13.41 2.68 -2.93
C THR A 167 -13.84 1.45 -3.73
N PRO A 168 -12.95 0.47 -3.98
CA PRO A 168 -11.52 0.57 -3.76
C PRO A 168 -10.82 1.45 -4.81
N ASN A 169 -9.76 2.16 -4.41
CA ASN A 169 -8.81 2.78 -5.32
C ASN A 169 -7.43 2.15 -5.11
N ILE A 170 -6.80 1.69 -6.18
CA ILE A 170 -5.58 0.87 -6.14
C ILE A 170 -4.45 1.63 -6.80
N TYR A 171 -3.28 1.61 -6.15
CA TYR A 171 -2.04 2.17 -6.66
C TYR A 171 -0.94 1.11 -6.65
N ILE A 172 -0.20 1.02 -7.73
CA ILE A 172 0.97 0.16 -7.88
C ILE A 172 2.17 1.08 -8.10
N ASN A 173 3.15 1.04 -7.21
CA ASN A 173 4.30 1.96 -7.20
C ASN A 173 3.87 3.42 -7.43
N GLU A 174 2.94 3.90 -6.59
CA GLU A 174 2.37 5.26 -6.60
C GLU A 174 1.59 5.64 -7.88
N LYS A 175 1.44 4.72 -8.84
CA LYS A 175 0.63 4.95 -10.04
C LYS A 175 -0.74 4.32 -9.89
N LYS A 176 -1.78 5.10 -10.15
CA LYS A 176 -3.16 4.61 -10.09
C LYS A 176 -3.36 3.47 -11.08
N TYR A 177 -3.79 2.31 -10.57
CA TYR A 177 -4.16 1.18 -11.39
C TYR A 177 -5.49 1.44 -12.10
N LYS A 178 -5.48 1.34 -13.45
CA LYS A 178 -6.64 1.58 -14.32
C LYS A 178 -7.08 0.32 -15.08
N GLY A 179 -6.48 -0.83 -14.76
CA GLY A 179 -6.80 -2.10 -15.42
C GLY A 179 -8.11 -2.71 -14.90
N ALA A 180 -8.50 -3.83 -15.52
CA ALA A 180 -9.67 -4.59 -15.09
C ALA A 180 -9.50 -5.12 -13.65
N ARG A 181 -10.62 -5.24 -12.92
CA ARG A 181 -10.65 -5.70 -11.52
C ARG A 181 -10.75 -7.23 -11.46
N ASP A 182 -9.85 -7.90 -12.17
CA ASP A 182 -9.65 -9.35 -12.12
C ASP A 182 -8.18 -9.66 -11.83
N TYR A 183 -7.93 -10.86 -11.31
CA TYR A 183 -6.58 -11.25 -10.90
C TYR A 183 -5.60 -11.34 -12.06
N LYS A 184 -6.04 -11.82 -13.25
CA LYS A 184 -5.18 -11.97 -14.43
C LYS A 184 -4.60 -10.63 -14.88
N SER A 185 -5.48 -9.63 -14.98
CA SER A 185 -5.09 -8.26 -15.34
C SER A 185 -4.19 -7.61 -14.30
N PHE A 186 -4.50 -7.84 -13.02
CA PHE A 186 -3.71 -7.33 -11.89
C PHE A 186 -2.32 -7.97 -11.85
N LYS A 187 -2.27 -9.30 -11.97
CA LYS A 187 -1.02 -10.06 -12.08
C LYS A 187 -0.14 -9.55 -13.20
N LYS A 188 -0.69 -9.37 -14.41
CA LYS A 188 0.04 -8.83 -15.56
C LYS A 188 0.65 -7.45 -15.29
N ALA A 189 -0.07 -6.60 -14.54
CA ALA A 189 0.44 -5.28 -14.18
C ALA A 189 1.63 -5.36 -13.21
N ILE A 190 1.62 -6.29 -12.26
CA ILE A 190 2.72 -6.52 -11.31
C ILE A 190 3.92 -7.15 -12.01
N ASP A 191 3.69 -8.22 -12.80
CA ASP A 191 4.76 -8.94 -13.53
C ASP A 191 5.53 -8.03 -14.50
N LYS A 192 4.89 -6.99 -15.02
CA LYS A 192 5.55 -6.00 -15.88
C LYS A 192 6.55 -5.10 -15.12
N ILE A 193 6.40 -5.00 -13.81
CA ILE A 193 7.23 -4.13 -12.95
C ILE A 193 8.37 -4.92 -12.31
N LEU A 194 8.12 -6.21 -11.99
CA LEU A 194 9.11 -7.14 -11.48
C LEU A 194 10.13 -7.54 -12.54
#